data_1ea3aed257a74b9f82b3fef73bdd268e
#
_entry.id   1ea3aed257a74b9f82b3fef73bdd268e
#
_cell.length_a   1.000
_cell.length_b   1.000
_cell.length_c   1.000
_cell.angle_alpha   90.00
_cell.angle_beta   90.00
_cell.angle_gamma   90.00
#
_symmetry.space_group_name_H-M   'P 1'
#
loop_
_entity.id
_entity.type
_entity.pdbx_description
1 polymer ?
#
loop_
_entity_poly.entity_id
_entity_poly.type
_entity_poly.pdbx_seq_one_letter_code
_entity_poly.pdbx_strand_id
1 'polypeptide(L)' 'MIAVDTRPLDRYTIVIRPDDNGTFVAYLPAIPSCHAIGLTAAEAQAELANVFSMVAEEYAEEGRPLPPDVPVLAANAG' A
#
# COMPACT_ATOMS: atom_id res chain seq x y z
N MET A 1 -21.46 -7.40 -5.76
CA MET A 1 -21.06 -7.33 -5.73
C MET A 1 -20.52 -6.71 -5.91
N ILE A 2 -20.11 -6.39 -5.70
CA ILE A 2 -19.64 -5.93 -5.81
C ILE A 2 -18.87 -5.48 -5.65
N ALA A 3 -18.46 -5.48 -5.37
CA ALA A 3 -17.62 -5.17 -5.01
C ALA A 3 -16.94 -4.50 -5.59
N VAL A 4 -16.66 -4.31 -5.69
CA VAL A 4 -16.21 -3.91 -6.28
C VAL A 4 -15.63 -2.96 -6.29
N ASP A 5 -15.52 -2.36 -5.80
CA ASP A 5 -15.03 -1.39 -5.71
C ASP A 5 -13.96 -1.30 -5.12
N THR A 6 -13.57 -2.07 -4.64
CA THR A 6 -12.40 -2.10 -4.00
C THR A 6 -11.33 -2.00 -4.92
N ARG A 7 -10.50 -1.01 -4.81
CA ARG A 7 -9.39 -0.87 -5.66
C ARG A 7 -8.38 -1.87 -5.27
N PRO A 8 -7.96 -2.71 -6.15
CA PRO A 8 -6.96 -3.72 -5.80
C PRO A 8 -5.65 -3.09 -5.42
N LEU A 9 -4.99 -3.70 -4.46
CA LEU A 9 -3.71 -3.21 -4.02
C LEU A 9 -2.69 -3.20 -5.16
N ASP A 10 -2.79 -4.13 -6.08
CA ASP A 10 -1.84 -4.19 -7.17
C ASP A 10 -1.97 -3.06 -8.15
N ARG A 11 -2.96 -2.21 -7.99
CA ARG A 11 -3.05 -1.01 -8.77
C ARG A 11 -2.13 0.07 -8.28
N TYR A 12 -1.47 -0.15 -7.14
CA TYR A 12 -0.59 0.86 -6.56
C TYR A 12 0.84 0.40 -6.61
N THR A 13 1.75 1.35 -6.68
CA THR A 13 3.16 1.09 -6.54
C THR A 13 3.44 0.71 -5.11
N ILE A 14 4.05 -0.44 -4.90
CA ILE A 14 4.41 -0.93 -3.58
C ILE A 14 5.91 -0.88 -3.46
N VAL A 15 6.40 -0.28 -2.39
CA VAL A 15 7.82 -0.26 -2.10
C VAL A 15 8.08 -1.20 -0.95
N ILE A 16 9.04 -2.09 -1.12
CA ILE A 16 9.45 -3.02 -0.07
C ILE A 16 10.93 -2.83 0.15
N ARG A 17 11.32 -2.57 1.37
CA ARG A 17 12.70 -2.28 1.70
C ARG A 17 13.12 -3.06 2.93
N PRO A 18 14.39 -3.49 2.97
CA PRO A 18 14.90 -4.07 4.20
C PRO A 18 15.05 -3.01 5.27
N ASP A 19 14.82 -3.42 6.49
CA ASP A 19 14.99 -2.55 7.64
C ASP A 19 16.19 -3.01 8.45
N ASP A 20 16.65 -2.17 9.33
CA ASP A 20 17.86 -2.43 10.08
C ASP A 20 17.78 -3.65 10.98
N ASN A 21 16.59 -4.02 11.37
CA ASN A 21 16.41 -5.11 12.32
C ASN A 21 16.27 -6.47 11.67
N GLY A 22 16.55 -6.58 10.40
CA GLY A 22 16.34 -7.85 9.72
C GLY A 22 14.90 -8.07 9.32
N THR A 23 14.10 -7.02 9.37
CA THR A 23 12.72 -7.09 8.90
C THR A 23 12.62 -6.34 7.59
N PHE A 24 11.41 -6.35 7.03
CA PHE A 24 11.12 -5.64 5.79
C PHE A 24 9.94 -4.72 6.01
N VAL A 25 10.00 -3.56 5.38
CA VAL A 25 8.90 -2.59 5.42
C VAL A 25 8.29 -2.53 4.04
N ALA A 26 6.96 -2.58 3.97
CA ALA A 26 6.23 -2.39 2.73
C ALA A 26 5.33 -1.19 2.89
N TYR A 27 5.25 -0.34 1.88
CA TYR A 27 4.38 0.81 1.97
C TYR A 27 3.96 1.29 0.59
N LEU A 28 2.93 2.14 0.60
CA LEU A 28 2.43 2.74 -0.63
C LEU A 28 2.80 4.21 -0.62
N PRO A 29 3.64 4.65 -1.56
CA PRO A 29 3.94 6.09 -1.62
C PRO A 29 2.71 6.95 -1.81
N ALA A 30 1.70 6.43 -2.50
CA ALA A 30 0.49 7.21 -2.76
C ALA A 30 -0.36 7.39 -1.50
N ILE A 31 -0.24 6.47 -0.54
CA ILE A 31 -1.02 6.52 0.68
C ILE A 31 -0.06 6.32 1.84
N PRO A 32 0.56 7.40 2.32
CA PRO A 32 1.64 7.26 3.32
C PRO A 32 1.24 6.56 4.61
N SER A 33 -0.03 6.60 4.96
CA SER A 33 -0.45 5.91 6.17
C SER A 33 -0.52 4.41 5.99
N CYS A 34 -0.36 3.93 4.78
CA CYS A 34 -0.49 2.50 4.49
C CYS A 34 0.89 1.88 4.44
N HIS A 35 1.30 1.27 5.55
CA HIS A 35 2.60 0.62 5.61
C HIS A 35 2.53 -0.56 6.57
N ALA A 36 3.45 -1.49 6.41
CA ALA A 36 3.46 -2.70 7.21
C ALA A 36 4.87 -3.24 7.31
N ILE A 37 5.10 -4.12 8.28
CA ILE A 37 6.39 -4.72 8.53
C ILE A 37 6.24 -6.23 8.58
N GLY A 38 7.23 -6.94 8.08
CA GLY A 38 7.24 -8.39 8.14
C GLY A 38 8.66 -8.91 8.25
N LEU A 39 8.77 -10.19 8.56
CA LEU A 39 10.08 -10.83 8.67
C LEU A 39 10.66 -11.16 7.31
N THR A 40 9.83 -11.21 6.30
CA THR A 40 10.27 -11.41 4.93
C THR A 40 9.55 -10.39 4.06
N ALA A 41 10.05 -10.22 2.85
CA ALA A 41 9.40 -9.31 1.91
C ALA A 41 7.97 -9.77 1.63
N ALA A 42 7.78 -11.08 1.48
CA ALA A 42 6.44 -11.60 1.20
C ALA A 42 5.50 -11.35 2.36
N GLU A 43 6.00 -11.48 3.58
CA GLU A 43 5.17 -11.27 4.76
C GLU A 43 4.82 -9.79 4.89
N ALA A 44 5.78 -8.91 4.64
CA ALA A 44 5.50 -7.48 4.70
C ALA A 44 4.43 -7.10 3.69
N GLN A 45 4.51 -7.68 2.50
CA GLN A 45 3.52 -7.39 1.48
C GLN A 45 2.15 -7.91 1.86
N ALA A 46 2.09 -9.09 2.45
CA ALA A 46 0.81 -9.65 2.89
C ALA A 46 0.19 -8.79 3.97
N GLU A 47 1.02 -8.32 4.91
CA GLU A 47 0.51 -7.45 5.95
C GLU A 47 0.06 -6.11 5.39
N LEU A 48 0.76 -5.63 4.37
CA LEU A 48 0.35 -4.39 3.73
C LEU A 48 -1.04 -4.52 3.13
N ALA A 49 -1.36 -5.68 2.59
CA ALA A 49 -2.70 -5.90 2.04
C ALA A 49 -3.76 -5.76 3.11
N ASN A 50 -3.48 -6.25 4.31
CA ASN A 50 -4.41 -6.10 5.42
C ASN A 50 -4.58 -4.64 5.83
N VAL A 51 -3.47 -3.92 5.89
CA VAL A 51 -3.53 -2.51 6.24
C VAL A 51 -4.28 -1.73 5.17
N PHE A 52 -4.02 -2.05 3.92
CA PHE A 52 -4.69 -1.37 2.82
C PHE A 52 -6.20 -1.57 2.91
N SER A 53 -6.63 -2.76 3.25
CA SER A 53 -8.05 -3.03 3.39
C SER A 53 -8.70 -2.12 4.40
N MET A 54 -8.03 -1.93 5.53
CA MET A 54 -8.56 -1.07 6.58
C MET A 54 -8.56 0.40 6.16
N VAL A 55 -7.51 0.82 5.48
CA VAL A 55 -7.43 2.20 5.01
C VAL A 55 -8.51 2.47 3.97
N ALA A 56 -8.72 1.51 3.07
CA ALA A 56 -9.74 1.68 2.05
C ALA A 56 -11.12 1.79 2.67
N GLU A 57 -11.34 1.03 3.74
CA GLU A 57 -12.61 1.12 4.46
C GLU A 57 -12.82 2.49 5.07
N GLU A 58 -11.77 3.03 5.65
CA GLU A 58 -11.87 4.36 6.24
C GLU A 58 -12.19 5.42 5.21
N TYR A 59 -11.56 5.33 4.05
CA TYR A 59 -11.86 6.27 2.99
C TYR A 59 -13.32 6.15 2.56
N ALA A 60 -13.81 4.92 2.46
CA ALA A 60 -15.19 4.70 2.06
C ALA A 60 -16.16 5.28 3.08
N GLU A 61 -15.84 5.11 4.35
CA GLU A 61 -16.72 5.62 5.41
C GLU A 61 -16.78 7.13 5.41
N GLU A 62 -15.69 7.76 5.02
CA GLU A 62 -15.65 9.21 4.96
C GLU A 62 -16.13 9.76 3.64
N GLY A 63 -16.51 8.88 2.74
CA GLY A 63 -16.97 9.34 1.43
C GLY A 63 -15.88 9.89 0.57
N ARG A 64 -14.62 9.53 0.84
CA ARG A 64 -13.48 10.02 0.07
C ARG A 64 -12.99 8.95 -0.88
N PRO A 65 -12.68 9.31 -2.12
CA PRO A 65 -12.08 8.34 -3.02
C PRO A 65 -10.65 8.08 -2.64
N LEU A 66 -10.18 6.87 -2.95
CA LEU A 66 -8.79 6.57 -2.75
C LEU A 66 -7.94 7.41 -3.71
N PRO A 67 -6.77 7.87 -3.27
CA PRO A 67 -5.95 8.68 -4.14
C PRO A 67 -5.39 7.85 -5.29
N PRO A 68 -5.04 8.50 -6.39
CA PRO A 68 -4.40 7.78 -7.48
C PRO A 68 -2.97 7.42 -7.11
N ASP A 69 -2.43 6.45 -7.83
CA ASP A 69 -1.05 6.05 -7.60
C ASP A 69 -0.12 7.18 -7.98
N VAL A 70 1.06 7.19 -7.38
CA VAL A 70 2.06 8.18 -7.73
C VAL A 70 2.68 7.82 -9.06
N PRO A 71 3.14 8.80 -9.82
CA PRO A 71 3.79 8.50 -11.10
C PRO A 71 5.17 7.93 -10.85
N VAL A 72 5.29 6.65 -11.07
CA VAL A 72 6.55 5.98 -10.90
C VAL A 72 7.62 6.55 -11.81
N LEU A 73 7.19 6.97 -12.98
CA LEU A 73 8.10 7.54 -13.90
C LEU A 73 8.86 8.70 -13.32
N ALA A 74 8.20 9.48 -12.53
CA ALA A 74 8.87 10.63 -11.93
C ALA A 74 10.01 10.19 -11.06
N ALA A 75 9.84 9.09 -10.39
CA ALA A 75 10.88 8.61 -9.50
C ALA A 75 12.08 8.16 -10.26
N ASN A 76 11.89 7.78 -11.49
CA ASN A 76 13.00 7.30 -12.26
C ASN A 76 13.63 8.34 -13.06
N ALA A 77 13.07 9.47 -13.05
CA ALA A 77 13.57 10.51 -13.89
C ALA A 77 14.97 10.85 -13.53
N GLY A 78 15.33 10.52 -12.39
CA GLY A 78 16.69 10.82 -12.00
C GLY A 78 17.67 9.91 -12.62
#